data_bb2f1d75ed9051a9d90cb68d68cc51f2
#
_entry.id   bb2f1d75ed9051a9d90cb68d68cc51f2
#
_cell.length_a   1.000
_cell.length_b   1.000
_cell.length_c   1.000
_cell.angle_alpha   90.00
_cell.angle_beta   90.00
_cell.angle_gamma   90.00
#
_symmetry.space_group_name_H-M   'P 1'
#
loop_
_entity.id
_entity.type
_entity.pdbx_description
1 polymer ?
#
loop_
_entity_poly.entity_id
_entity_poly.type
_entity_poly.pdbx_seq_one_letter_code
_entity_poly.pdbx_strand_id
1 'polypeptide(L)'
;MSTPIDNLKSYIAGEIVLSSNPSYSLKKWRGIFKISKKDIAAEMGISSSVVTDYESGRVKSPGSGFIKRFVEALIEIDRKRGGKITAQLLSTMSSPIAYRDVILDIHEFSIPCKCREIVEAVKGVVLANDEKLDELVYGYTVIRSLKAIKILSGYEFFILAGKTTERALIFTQVSTGRSPMVAVKVSPLKPKMVVLHNPEKVDRLAVELALADGV
;
A
#
# COMPACT_ATOMS: atom_id res chain seq x y z
N MET A 1 -16.33 8.88 -8.41
CA MET A 1 -15.59 7.69 -7.94
C MET A 1 -14.46 7.42 -8.91
N SER A 2 -13.23 7.29 -8.46
CA SER A 2 -12.08 6.95 -9.30
C SER A 2 -12.19 5.49 -9.74
N THR A 3 -11.94 5.20 -11.02
CA THR A 3 -11.96 3.83 -11.53
C THR A 3 -10.67 3.09 -11.11
N PRO A 4 -10.63 1.74 -11.10
CA PRO A 4 -9.40 1.00 -10.87
C PRO A 4 -8.26 1.41 -11.82
N ILE A 5 -8.57 1.74 -13.06
CA ILE A 5 -7.60 2.23 -14.05
C ILE A 5 -7.07 3.62 -13.66
N ASP A 6 -7.91 4.51 -13.14
CA ASP A 6 -7.47 5.83 -12.68
C ASP A 6 -6.53 5.71 -11.47
N ASN A 7 -6.78 4.75 -10.59
CA ASN A 7 -5.88 4.45 -9.47
C ASN A 7 -4.52 3.95 -9.97
N LEU A 8 -4.49 3.05 -10.97
CA LEU A 8 -3.25 2.59 -11.59
C LEU A 8 -2.49 3.74 -12.26
N LYS A 9 -3.19 4.60 -13.01
CA LYS A 9 -2.58 5.80 -13.63
C LYS A 9 -1.96 6.72 -12.58
N SER A 10 -2.69 6.99 -11.50
CA SER A 10 -2.23 7.82 -10.39
C SER A 10 -1.01 7.22 -9.70
N TYR A 11 -0.99 5.91 -9.50
CA TYR A 11 0.15 5.19 -8.94
C TYR A 11 1.41 5.32 -9.81
N ILE A 12 1.29 5.03 -11.11
CA ILE A 12 2.41 5.14 -12.06
C ILE A 12 2.93 6.59 -12.12
N ALA A 13 2.03 7.55 -12.23
CA ALA A 13 2.40 8.96 -12.29
C ALA A 13 3.09 9.40 -11.00
N GLY A 14 2.56 9.03 -9.84
CA GLY A 14 3.13 9.32 -8.53
C GLY A 14 4.54 8.74 -8.37
N GLU A 15 4.76 7.48 -8.79
CA GLU A 15 6.07 6.86 -8.73
C GLU A 15 7.10 7.60 -9.62
N ILE A 16 6.70 8.06 -10.81
CA ILE A 16 7.59 8.83 -11.68
C ILE A 16 7.92 10.20 -11.05
N VAL A 17 6.91 10.90 -10.56
CA VAL A 17 7.06 12.26 -9.99
C VAL A 17 7.88 12.27 -8.72
N LEU A 18 7.66 11.30 -7.83
CA LEU A 18 8.30 11.21 -6.52
C LEU A 18 9.65 10.48 -6.55
N SER A 19 10.03 9.92 -7.71
CA SER A 19 11.30 9.22 -7.86
C SER A 19 12.49 10.18 -7.79
N SER A 20 13.56 9.76 -7.09
CA SER A 20 14.85 10.44 -7.15
C SER A 20 15.49 10.36 -8.54
N ASN A 21 15.03 9.42 -9.39
CA ASN A 21 15.47 9.24 -10.77
C ASN A 21 14.27 9.02 -11.71
N PRO A 22 13.56 10.08 -12.11
CA PRO A 22 12.39 9.99 -12.98
C PRO A 22 12.67 9.31 -14.32
N SER A 23 13.88 9.49 -14.87
CA SER A 23 14.32 8.90 -16.14
C SER A 23 14.35 7.37 -16.07
N TYR A 24 14.86 6.84 -14.96
CA TYR A 24 14.83 5.40 -14.70
C TYR A 24 13.38 4.88 -14.53
N SER A 25 12.53 5.61 -13.82
CA SER A 25 11.12 5.23 -13.61
C SER A 25 10.35 5.21 -14.93
N LEU A 26 10.56 6.17 -15.83
CA LEU A 26 9.96 6.16 -17.16
C LEU A 26 10.39 4.90 -17.96
N LYS A 27 11.69 4.63 -18.02
CA LYS A 27 12.24 3.44 -18.70
C LYS A 27 11.72 2.15 -18.09
N LYS A 28 11.64 2.07 -16.76
CA LYS A 28 11.09 0.92 -16.00
C LYS A 28 9.66 0.64 -16.41
N TRP A 29 8.78 1.66 -16.36
CA TRP A 29 7.36 1.48 -16.67
C TRP A 29 7.13 1.09 -18.13
N ARG A 30 7.81 1.72 -19.07
CA ARG A 30 7.77 1.30 -20.48
C ARG A 30 8.23 -0.16 -20.64
N GLY A 31 9.26 -0.57 -19.92
CA GLY A 31 9.74 -1.95 -19.90
C GLY A 31 8.72 -2.95 -19.34
N ILE A 32 8.04 -2.62 -18.23
CA ILE A 32 6.97 -3.43 -17.65
C ILE A 32 5.85 -3.67 -18.67
N PHE A 33 5.44 -2.62 -19.38
CA PHE A 33 4.43 -2.71 -20.45
C PHE A 33 4.95 -3.32 -21.76
N LYS A 34 6.24 -3.65 -21.84
CA LYS A 34 6.90 -4.23 -23.03
C LYS A 34 6.66 -3.38 -24.29
N ILE A 35 6.72 -2.07 -24.15
CA ILE A 35 6.46 -1.10 -25.23
C ILE A 35 7.80 -0.56 -25.73
N SER A 36 7.96 -0.50 -27.07
CA SER A 36 9.16 0.12 -27.68
C SER A 36 9.13 1.64 -27.56
N LYS A 37 10.29 2.29 -27.62
CA LYS A 37 10.37 3.77 -27.67
C LYS A 37 9.62 4.34 -28.87
N LYS A 38 9.63 3.63 -30.00
CA LYS A 38 8.93 4.03 -31.21
C LYS A 38 7.42 4.02 -31.02
N ASP A 39 6.89 2.95 -30.42
CA ASP A 39 5.44 2.80 -30.23
C ASP A 39 4.89 3.85 -29.27
N ILE A 40 5.59 4.07 -28.13
CA ILE A 40 5.13 5.07 -27.15
C ILE A 40 5.25 6.49 -27.70
N ALA A 41 6.29 6.78 -28.45
CA ALA A 41 6.46 8.07 -29.11
C ALA A 41 5.33 8.33 -30.13
N ALA A 42 5.00 7.32 -30.95
CA ALA A 42 3.89 7.40 -31.90
C ALA A 42 2.55 7.66 -31.22
N GLU A 43 2.25 6.93 -30.11
CA GLU A 43 1.01 7.13 -29.36
C GLU A 43 0.94 8.51 -28.68
N MET A 44 2.07 9.04 -28.24
CA MET A 44 2.15 10.38 -27.65
C MET A 44 2.20 11.53 -28.69
N GLY A 45 2.32 11.23 -29.99
CA GLY A 45 2.48 12.22 -31.04
C GLY A 45 3.79 13.00 -30.97
N ILE A 46 4.90 12.32 -30.56
CA ILE A 46 6.24 12.91 -30.45
C ILE A 46 7.28 12.03 -31.15
N SER A 47 8.50 12.52 -31.31
CA SER A 47 9.59 11.72 -31.86
C SER A 47 10.20 10.77 -30.81
N SER A 48 10.75 9.64 -31.25
CA SER A 48 11.44 8.68 -30.38
C SER A 48 12.70 9.24 -29.73
N SER A 49 13.30 10.28 -30.33
CA SER A 49 14.43 11.02 -29.73
C SER A 49 14.02 11.73 -28.44
N VAL A 50 12.82 12.35 -28.42
CA VAL A 50 12.28 12.99 -27.22
C VAL A 50 12.12 11.97 -26.08
N VAL A 51 11.56 10.79 -26.36
CA VAL A 51 11.45 9.72 -25.36
C VAL A 51 12.85 9.31 -24.87
N THR A 52 13.82 9.23 -25.78
CA THR A 52 15.20 8.89 -25.41
C THR A 52 15.83 9.95 -24.51
N ASP A 53 15.58 11.23 -24.77
CA ASP A 53 16.10 12.33 -23.95
C ASP A 53 15.57 12.29 -22.52
N TYR A 54 14.30 11.97 -22.34
CA TYR A 54 13.72 11.76 -21.01
C TYR A 54 14.28 10.51 -20.31
N GLU A 55 14.36 9.37 -21.01
CA GLU A 55 14.83 8.12 -20.40
C GLU A 55 16.36 8.07 -20.16
N SER A 56 17.13 8.89 -20.87
CA SER A 56 18.58 9.00 -20.64
C SER A 56 18.95 9.99 -19.53
N GLY A 57 17.98 10.75 -19.03
CA GLY A 57 18.23 11.78 -18.01
C GLY A 57 18.79 13.09 -18.59
N ARG A 58 18.82 13.24 -19.90
CA ARG A 58 19.16 14.51 -20.52
C ARG A 58 18.16 15.59 -20.13
N VAL A 59 16.88 15.22 -20.02
CA VAL A 59 15.84 16.03 -19.42
C VAL A 59 15.60 15.53 -17.99
N LYS A 60 16.11 16.27 -17.01
CA LYS A 60 16.14 15.83 -15.60
C LYS A 60 14.75 15.80 -14.93
N SER A 61 13.85 16.69 -15.32
CA SER A 61 12.54 16.84 -14.68
C SER A 61 11.44 16.85 -15.75
N PRO A 62 10.77 15.71 -15.97
CA PRO A 62 9.61 15.68 -16.85
C PRO A 62 8.44 16.46 -16.23
N GLY A 63 7.87 17.39 -16.99
CA GLY A 63 6.70 18.13 -16.56
C GLY A 63 5.46 17.24 -16.43
N SER A 64 4.50 17.66 -15.60
CA SER A 64 3.26 16.91 -15.34
C SER A 64 2.48 16.55 -16.61
N GLY A 65 2.45 17.45 -17.60
CA GLY A 65 1.80 17.21 -18.89
C GLY A 65 2.45 16.09 -19.70
N PHE A 66 3.78 15.95 -19.65
CA PHE A 66 4.48 14.83 -20.26
C PHE A 66 4.18 13.53 -19.55
N ILE A 67 4.26 13.53 -18.22
CA ILE A 67 3.99 12.32 -17.39
C ILE A 67 2.57 11.84 -17.62
N LYS A 68 1.58 12.74 -17.61
CA LYS A 68 0.19 12.39 -17.89
C LYS A 68 0.04 11.67 -19.23
N ARG A 69 0.53 12.28 -20.32
CA ARG A 69 0.46 11.67 -21.66
C ARG A 69 1.22 10.35 -21.76
N PHE A 70 2.36 10.24 -21.08
CA PHE A 70 3.14 9.00 -21.05
C PHE A 70 2.37 7.87 -20.39
N VAL A 71 1.77 8.11 -19.23
CA VAL A 71 0.98 7.11 -18.50
C VAL A 71 -0.29 6.71 -19.28
N GLU A 72 -0.96 7.67 -19.88
CA GLU A 72 -2.12 7.42 -20.76
C GLU A 72 -1.72 6.56 -21.96
N ALA A 73 -0.58 6.86 -22.60
CA ALA A 73 -0.07 6.09 -23.73
C ALA A 73 0.30 4.65 -23.34
N LEU A 74 0.89 4.40 -22.16
CA LEU A 74 1.17 3.05 -21.67
C LEU A 74 -0.11 2.21 -21.61
N ILE A 75 -1.15 2.73 -20.97
CA ILE A 75 -2.43 2.04 -20.78
C ILE A 75 -3.14 1.83 -22.11
N GLU A 76 -3.14 2.83 -22.97
CA GLU A 76 -3.82 2.76 -24.26
C GLU A 76 -3.17 1.77 -25.23
N ILE A 77 -1.85 1.72 -25.30
CA ILE A 77 -1.14 0.73 -26.11
C ILE A 77 -1.42 -0.68 -25.58
N ASP A 78 -1.37 -0.90 -24.28
CA ASP A 78 -1.68 -2.20 -23.69
C ASP A 78 -3.15 -2.58 -23.97
N ARG A 79 -4.09 -1.64 -23.84
CA ARG A 79 -5.50 -1.84 -24.19
C ARG A 79 -5.67 -2.34 -25.63
N LYS A 80 -5.00 -1.69 -26.60
CA LYS A 80 -4.98 -2.09 -28.02
C LYS A 80 -4.39 -3.49 -28.23
N ARG A 81 -3.51 -3.95 -27.31
CA ARG A 81 -2.86 -5.27 -27.32
C ARG A 81 -3.63 -6.34 -26.49
N GLY A 82 -4.86 -6.02 -26.05
CA GLY A 82 -5.71 -6.91 -25.27
C GLY A 82 -5.65 -6.71 -23.75
N GLY A 83 -4.99 -5.66 -23.25
CA GLY A 83 -5.06 -5.19 -21.86
C GLY A 83 -4.43 -6.11 -20.81
N LYS A 84 -3.57 -7.06 -21.21
CA LYS A 84 -3.04 -8.11 -20.31
C LYS A 84 -2.17 -7.55 -19.18
N ILE A 85 -1.31 -6.59 -19.47
CA ILE A 85 -0.41 -6.00 -18.47
C ILE A 85 -1.20 -5.14 -17.49
N THR A 86 -2.11 -4.31 -18.01
CA THR A 86 -3.04 -3.53 -17.18
C THR A 86 -3.86 -4.42 -16.27
N ALA A 87 -4.47 -5.50 -16.79
CA ALA A 87 -5.25 -6.44 -16.00
C ALA A 87 -4.39 -7.12 -14.92
N GLN A 88 -3.16 -7.53 -15.24
CA GLN A 88 -2.22 -8.11 -14.28
C GLN A 88 -1.83 -7.10 -13.18
N LEU A 89 -1.52 -5.86 -13.54
CA LEU A 89 -1.21 -4.82 -12.57
C LEU A 89 -2.43 -4.50 -11.69
N LEU A 90 -3.61 -4.39 -12.27
CA LEU A 90 -4.84 -4.18 -11.52
C LEU A 90 -5.16 -5.35 -10.59
N SER A 91 -4.89 -6.58 -10.98
CA SER A 91 -5.08 -7.75 -10.11
C SER A 91 -4.12 -7.74 -8.91
N THR A 92 -2.91 -7.21 -9.09
CA THR A 92 -1.94 -7.03 -7.99
C THR A 92 -2.23 -5.80 -7.13
N MET A 93 -2.83 -4.75 -7.70
CA MET A 93 -3.19 -3.51 -7.00
C MET A 93 -4.60 -3.54 -6.40
N SER A 94 -5.48 -4.31 -6.97
CA SER A 94 -6.88 -4.42 -6.60
C SER A 94 -7.23 -5.88 -6.48
N SER A 95 -6.91 -6.51 -5.36
CA SER A 95 -7.60 -7.72 -4.97
C SER A 95 -8.70 -7.36 -3.95
N PRO A 96 -9.89 -6.88 -4.43
CA PRO A 96 -11.05 -6.75 -3.55
C PRO A 96 -11.41 -8.09 -2.91
N ILE A 97 -11.06 -9.19 -3.58
CA ILE A 97 -11.24 -10.57 -3.11
C ILE A 97 -10.26 -10.89 -1.98
N ALA A 98 -8.97 -10.54 -2.12
CA ALA A 98 -7.99 -10.75 -1.05
C ALA A 98 -8.37 -9.97 0.22
N TYR A 99 -8.79 -8.71 0.09
CA TYR A 99 -9.23 -7.92 1.24
C TYR A 99 -10.51 -8.44 1.88
N ARG A 100 -11.51 -8.89 1.10
CA ARG A 100 -12.76 -9.47 1.64
C ARG A 100 -12.50 -10.73 2.45
N ASP A 101 -11.53 -11.52 2.06
CA ASP A 101 -11.17 -12.75 2.79
C ASP A 101 -10.28 -12.48 4.01
N VAL A 102 -9.51 -11.40 3.98
CA VAL A 102 -8.58 -11.01 5.04
C VAL A 102 -9.24 -10.10 6.07
N ILE A 103 -9.97 -9.07 5.62
CA ILE A 103 -10.65 -8.13 6.51
C ILE A 103 -11.96 -8.75 7.00
N LEU A 104 -12.09 -8.87 8.32
CA LEU A 104 -13.30 -9.31 8.97
C LEU A 104 -14.28 -8.16 9.16
N ASP A 105 -13.75 -7.01 9.57
CA ASP A 105 -14.53 -5.81 9.82
C ASP A 105 -13.64 -4.58 9.72
N ILE A 106 -14.23 -3.46 9.31
CA ILE A 106 -13.60 -2.15 9.27
C ILE A 106 -14.64 -1.09 9.60
N HIS A 107 -14.32 -0.24 10.56
CA HIS A 107 -15.24 0.78 11.02
C HIS A 107 -14.49 2.09 11.30
N GLU A 108 -15.12 3.21 10.95
CA GLU A 108 -14.69 4.55 11.33
C GLU A 108 -15.60 5.08 12.44
N PHE A 109 -15.00 5.60 13.49
CA PHE A 109 -15.76 6.19 14.59
C PHE A 109 -16.26 7.59 14.18
N SER A 110 -17.53 7.86 14.45
CA SER A 110 -18.08 9.21 14.26
C SER A 110 -17.43 10.25 15.19
N ILE A 111 -16.98 9.80 16.36
CA ILE A 111 -16.22 10.58 17.35
C ILE A 111 -15.00 9.72 17.72
N PRO A 112 -13.77 10.24 17.55
CA PRO A 112 -12.57 9.50 17.96
C PRO A 112 -12.60 9.14 19.45
N CYS A 113 -12.06 7.98 19.79
CA CYS A 113 -11.92 7.55 21.18
C CYS A 113 -10.44 7.41 21.55
N LYS A 114 -10.13 7.36 22.86
CA LYS A 114 -8.79 7.10 23.33
C LYS A 114 -8.42 5.63 23.22
N CYS A 115 -7.14 5.30 23.05
CA CYS A 115 -6.66 3.92 23.06
C CYS A 115 -7.14 3.16 24.30
N ARG A 116 -7.14 3.81 25.50
CA ARG A 116 -7.62 3.20 26.75
C ARG A 116 -9.07 2.72 26.69
N GLU A 117 -9.93 3.44 25.99
CA GLU A 117 -11.34 3.05 25.84
C GLU A 117 -11.48 1.75 25.01
N ILE A 118 -10.59 1.58 24.01
CA ILE A 118 -10.53 0.31 23.27
C ILE A 118 -10.02 -0.81 24.17
N VAL A 119 -8.95 -0.57 24.96
CA VAL A 119 -8.43 -1.57 25.91
C VAL A 119 -9.53 -2.05 26.87
N GLU A 120 -10.29 -1.11 27.42
CA GLU A 120 -11.40 -1.40 28.33
C GLU A 120 -12.51 -2.19 27.62
N ALA A 121 -12.92 -1.74 26.41
CA ALA A 121 -13.98 -2.39 25.64
C ALA A 121 -13.66 -3.85 25.28
N VAL A 122 -12.39 -4.14 24.92
CA VAL A 122 -11.95 -5.50 24.58
C VAL A 122 -11.45 -6.29 25.79
N LYS A 123 -11.46 -5.70 27.00
CA LYS A 123 -10.87 -6.25 28.22
C LYS A 123 -9.42 -6.69 28.00
N GLY A 124 -8.67 -5.84 27.34
CA GLY A 124 -7.30 -6.12 26.92
C GLY A 124 -6.29 -5.93 28.03
N VAL A 125 -5.11 -6.50 27.84
CA VAL A 125 -3.92 -6.27 28.68
C VAL A 125 -2.92 -5.45 27.86
N VAL A 126 -2.48 -4.34 28.41
CA VAL A 126 -1.45 -3.49 27.77
C VAL A 126 -0.10 -4.18 27.91
N LEU A 127 0.63 -4.31 26.80
CA LEU A 127 1.90 -5.00 26.72
C LEU A 127 3.09 -4.08 26.42
N ALA A 128 2.81 -2.93 25.82
CA ALA A 128 3.82 -1.95 25.41
C ALA A 128 3.20 -0.55 25.34
N ASN A 129 4.01 0.50 25.53
CA ASN A 129 3.69 1.91 25.28
C ASN A 129 2.43 2.39 26.04
N ASP A 130 2.33 2.08 27.32
CA ASP A 130 1.20 2.47 28.19
C ASP A 130 1.04 3.98 28.32
N GLU A 131 2.11 4.75 28.11
CA GLU A 131 2.09 6.21 28.03
C GLU A 131 1.26 6.76 26.86
N LYS A 132 0.97 5.93 25.83
CA LYS A 132 0.20 6.31 24.65
C LYS A 132 -1.30 6.01 24.75
N LEU A 133 -1.78 5.52 25.87
CA LEU A 133 -3.19 5.17 26.05
C LEU A 133 -4.16 6.35 25.91
N ASP A 134 -3.69 7.57 26.03
CA ASP A 134 -4.49 8.78 25.82
C ASP A 134 -4.51 9.29 24.38
N GLU A 135 -3.78 8.65 23.45
CA GLU A 135 -3.83 8.99 22.03
C GLU A 135 -5.19 8.62 21.42
N LEU A 136 -5.60 9.43 20.42
CA LEU A 136 -6.90 9.24 19.75
C LEU A 136 -6.81 8.21 18.63
N VAL A 137 -7.84 7.38 18.54
CA VAL A 137 -8.07 6.38 17.50
C VAL A 137 -9.35 6.73 16.77
N TYR A 138 -9.30 6.72 15.44
CA TYR A 138 -10.40 7.15 14.57
C TYR A 138 -11.23 5.99 14.01
N GLY A 139 -10.91 4.77 14.39
CA GLY A 139 -11.61 3.58 13.96
C GLY A 139 -10.81 2.31 14.20
N TYR A 140 -11.29 1.19 13.67
CA TYR A 140 -10.57 -0.08 13.74
C TYR A 140 -10.62 -0.84 12.41
N THR A 141 -9.71 -1.78 12.27
CA THR A 141 -9.70 -2.78 11.20
C THR A 141 -9.36 -4.13 11.80
N VAL A 142 -10.24 -5.10 11.60
CA VAL A 142 -10.07 -6.48 12.09
C VAL A 142 -9.64 -7.37 10.94
N ILE A 143 -8.53 -8.07 11.09
CA ILE A 143 -7.98 -8.94 10.06
C ILE A 143 -7.74 -10.38 10.55
N ARG A 144 -7.88 -11.33 9.64
CA ARG A 144 -7.47 -12.72 9.83
C ARG A 144 -5.98 -12.86 9.54
N SER A 145 -5.15 -12.93 10.59
CA SER A 145 -3.68 -13.03 10.44
C SER A 145 -3.23 -14.13 9.52
N LEU A 146 -3.73 -15.35 9.71
CA LEU A 146 -3.32 -16.50 8.89
C LEU A 146 -3.68 -16.35 7.41
N LYS A 147 -4.84 -15.74 7.11
CA LYS A 147 -5.22 -15.45 5.73
C LYS A 147 -4.40 -14.30 5.15
N ALA A 148 -4.16 -13.25 5.92
CA ALA A 148 -3.31 -12.14 5.50
C ALA A 148 -1.92 -12.62 5.06
N ILE A 149 -1.27 -13.46 5.85
CA ILE A 149 0.06 -14.03 5.54
C ILE A 149 0.04 -14.88 4.26
N LYS A 150 -1.04 -15.64 4.02
CA LYS A 150 -1.15 -16.55 2.87
C LYS A 150 -1.53 -15.85 1.57
N ILE A 151 -2.27 -14.76 1.63
CA ILE A 151 -2.94 -14.15 0.48
C ILE A 151 -2.33 -12.81 0.09
N LEU A 152 -2.00 -11.96 1.07
CA LEU A 152 -1.51 -10.62 0.79
C LEU A 152 -0.03 -10.64 0.39
N SER A 153 0.28 -9.97 -0.71
CA SER A 153 1.65 -9.56 -1.01
C SER A 153 2.12 -8.48 -0.03
N GLY A 154 3.44 -8.25 0.05
CA GLY A 154 3.99 -7.16 0.85
C GLY A 154 3.41 -5.79 0.48
N TYR A 155 3.14 -5.56 -0.80
CA TYR A 155 2.52 -4.34 -1.29
C TYR A 155 1.06 -4.19 -0.83
N GLU A 156 0.27 -5.25 -0.92
CA GLU A 156 -1.14 -5.24 -0.45
C GLU A 156 -1.21 -5.01 1.06
N PHE A 157 -0.29 -5.62 1.82
CA PHE A 157 -0.19 -5.34 3.25
C PHE A 157 0.19 -3.87 3.52
N PHE A 158 1.12 -3.31 2.74
CA PHE A 158 1.48 -1.89 2.81
C PHE A 158 0.27 -0.97 2.57
N ILE A 159 -0.54 -1.25 1.55
CA ILE A 159 -1.78 -0.49 1.28
C ILE A 159 -2.77 -0.63 2.44
N LEU A 160 -2.92 -1.84 2.99
CA LEU A 160 -3.77 -2.08 4.15
C LEU A 160 -3.27 -1.27 5.36
N ALA A 161 -1.98 -1.34 5.66
CA ALA A 161 -1.35 -0.60 6.75
C ALA A 161 -1.53 0.92 6.59
N GLY A 162 -1.36 1.44 5.36
CA GLY A 162 -1.58 2.87 5.07
C GLY A 162 -3.00 3.35 5.35
N LYS A 163 -3.99 2.47 5.18
CA LYS A 163 -5.40 2.77 5.52
C LYS A 163 -5.71 2.66 7.01
N THR A 164 -4.78 2.18 7.81
CA THR A 164 -4.98 1.89 9.24
C THR A 164 -4.12 2.74 10.17
N THR A 165 -3.40 3.74 9.67
CA THR A 165 -2.46 4.57 10.45
C THR A 165 -3.10 5.26 11.64
N GLU A 166 -4.32 5.73 11.50
CA GLU A 166 -5.08 6.41 12.57
C GLU A 166 -6.08 5.47 13.28
N ARG A 167 -5.93 4.15 13.11
CA ARG A 167 -6.86 3.13 13.60
C ARG A 167 -6.19 2.12 14.51
N ALA A 168 -7.00 1.39 15.25
CA ALA A 168 -6.61 0.14 15.88
C ALA A 168 -6.60 -0.98 14.84
N LEU A 169 -5.47 -1.64 14.65
CA LEU A 169 -5.32 -2.81 13.80
C LEU A 169 -5.40 -4.08 14.67
N ILE A 170 -6.48 -4.84 14.49
CA ILE A 170 -6.81 -6.00 15.31
C ILE A 170 -6.50 -7.27 14.52
N PHE A 171 -5.55 -8.04 15.01
CA PHE A 171 -5.15 -9.31 14.42
C PHE A 171 -5.85 -10.47 15.12
N THR A 172 -6.65 -11.24 14.38
CA THR A 172 -7.28 -12.48 14.89
C THR A 172 -6.51 -13.71 14.42
N GLN A 173 -6.80 -14.87 15.04
CA GLN A 173 -6.12 -16.13 14.76
C GLN A 173 -4.59 -16.03 14.96
N VAL A 174 -4.19 -15.42 16.04
CA VAL A 174 -2.79 -15.18 16.40
C VAL A 174 -2.35 -16.24 17.40
N SER A 175 -1.20 -16.89 17.16
CA SER A 175 -0.60 -17.81 18.13
C SER A 175 0.31 -17.07 19.14
N THR A 176 1.26 -16.29 18.64
CA THR A 176 2.28 -15.63 19.49
C THR A 176 2.42 -14.12 19.25
N GLY A 177 1.74 -13.56 18.25
CA GLY A 177 1.86 -12.15 17.88
C GLY A 177 3.14 -11.78 17.10
N ARG A 178 4.11 -12.70 16.94
CA ARG A 178 5.37 -12.43 16.24
C ARG A 178 5.16 -12.00 14.79
N SER A 179 4.44 -12.81 13.99
CA SER A 179 4.21 -12.51 12.56
C SER A 179 3.44 -11.20 12.33
N PRO A 180 2.35 -10.89 13.05
CA PRO A 180 1.71 -9.59 12.99
C PRO A 180 2.67 -8.44 13.25
N MET A 181 3.48 -8.51 14.31
CA MET A 181 4.40 -7.42 14.65
C MET A 181 5.56 -7.28 13.68
N VAL A 182 6.07 -8.37 13.10
CA VAL A 182 7.05 -8.29 11.99
C VAL A 182 6.44 -7.61 10.78
N ALA A 183 5.19 -7.91 10.41
CA ALA A 183 4.51 -7.25 9.32
C ALA A 183 4.31 -5.74 9.58
N VAL A 184 3.95 -5.36 10.80
CA VAL A 184 3.90 -3.96 11.22
C VAL A 184 5.29 -3.32 11.16
N LYS A 185 6.34 -4.01 11.62
CA LYS A 185 7.72 -3.52 11.61
C LYS A 185 8.23 -3.16 10.23
N VAL A 186 7.97 -3.99 9.22
CA VAL A 186 8.44 -3.74 7.85
C VAL A 186 7.59 -2.72 7.10
N SER A 187 6.40 -2.38 7.60
CA SER A 187 5.58 -1.32 7.05
C SER A 187 6.13 0.05 7.44
N PRO A 188 6.34 0.99 6.51
CA PRO A 188 6.73 2.35 6.84
C PRO A 188 5.61 3.16 7.51
N LEU A 189 4.36 2.72 7.37
CA LEU A 189 3.20 3.32 8.01
C LEU A 189 2.75 2.42 9.16
N LYS A 190 2.63 3.00 10.35
CA LYS A 190 2.27 2.27 11.57
C LYS A 190 0.81 2.52 11.94
N PRO A 191 0.07 1.50 12.40
CA PRO A 191 -1.23 1.73 13.01
C PRO A 191 -1.06 2.47 14.35
N LYS A 192 -2.10 3.16 14.77
CA LYS A 192 -2.11 3.87 16.05
C LYS A 192 -2.02 2.92 17.23
N MET A 193 -2.62 1.75 17.08
CA MET A 193 -2.68 0.71 18.08
C MET A 193 -2.71 -0.67 17.41
N VAL A 194 -2.06 -1.65 17.99
CA VAL A 194 -2.14 -3.05 17.59
C VAL A 194 -2.83 -3.85 18.68
N VAL A 195 -3.83 -4.65 18.31
CA VAL A 195 -4.49 -5.61 19.20
C VAL A 195 -4.26 -7.02 18.70
N LEU A 196 -3.73 -7.86 19.56
CA LEU A 196 -3.58 -9.30 19.31
C LEU A 196 -4.74 -10.03 19.98
N HIS A 197 -5.67 -10.58 19.17
CA HIS A 197 -6.85 -11.23 19.71
C HIS A 197 -6.54 -12.67 20.15
N ASN A 198 -6.65 -12.90 21.44
CA ASN A 198 -6.57 -14.20 22.10
C ASN A 198 -5.35 -15.06 21.67
N PRO A 199 -4.12 -14.53 21.78
CA PRO A 199 -2.92 -15.33 21.52
C PRO A 199 -2.75 -16.40 22.61
N GLU A 200 -2.18 -17.56 22.27
CA GLU A 200 -1.82 -18.59 23.27
C GLU A 200 -0.78 -18.05 24.27
N LYS A 201 0.17 -17.30 23.75
CA LYS A 201 1.17 -16.52 24.51
C LYS A 201 1.66 -15.37 23.65
N VAL A 202 2.23 -14.33 24.26
CA VAL A 202 2.84 -13.25 23.51
C VAL A 202 4.36 -13.48 23.47
N ASP A 203 4.94 -13.49 22.27
CA ASP A 203 6.38 -13.60 22.04
C ASP A 203 7.08 -12.30 22.50
N ARG A 204 8.20 -12.43 23.20
CA ARG A 204 8.99 -11.31 23.66
C ARG A 204 9.40 -10.37 22.52
N LEU A 205 9.76 -10.93 21.36
CA LEU A 205 10.08 -10.14 20.18
C LEU A 205 8.91 -9.27 19.72
N ALA A 206 7.66 -9.75 19.85
CA ALA A 206 6.48 -8.96 19.48
C ALA A 206 6.38 -7.69 20.35
N VAL A 207 6.64 -7.82 21.65
CA VAL A 207 6.65 -6.67 22.58
C VAL A 207 7.82 -5.73 22.28
N GLU A 208 9.02 -6.26 22.05
CA GLU A 208 10.20 -5.46 21.70
C GLU A 208 9.97 -4.65 20.41
N LEU A 209 9.34 -5.25 19.40
CA LEU A 209 9.01 -4.55 18.15
C LEU A 209 7.96 -3.45 18.37
N ALA A 210 6.95 -3.69 19.21
CA ALA A 210 5.95 -2.69 19.54
C ALA A 210 6.58 -1.48 20.25
N LEU A 211 7.44 -1.73 21.24
CA LEU A 211 8.19 -0.67 21.96
C LEU A 211 9.07 0.14 21.00
N ALA A 212 9.80 -0.54 20.11
CA ALA A 212 10.73 0.10 19.17
C ALA A 212 10.01 0.98 18.12
N ASP A 213 8.80 0.60 17.71
CA ASP A 213 8.02 1.32 16.71
C ASP A 213 6.99 2.29 17.33
N GLY A 214 6.85 2.28 18.63
CA GLY A 214 5.92 3.15 19.36
C GLY A 214 4.44 2.84 19.05
N VAL A 215 4.09 1.55 18.93
CA VAL A 215 2.73 1.07 18.62
C VAL A 215 2.11 0.41 19.83
#